data_acc5c1545b1f6caa062af7bcfd94ac1f
#
_entry.id   acc5c1545b1f6caa062af7bcfd94ac1f
#
_cell.length_a   1.000
_cell.length_b   1.000
_cell.length_c   1.000
_cell.angle_alpha   90.00
_cell.angle_beta   90.00
_cell.angle_gamma   90.00
#
_symmetry.space_group_name_H-M   'P 1'
#
loop_
_entity.id
_entity.type
_entity.pdbx_description
1 polymer ?
#
loop_
_entity_poly.entity_id
_entity_poly.type
_entity_poly.pdbx_seq_one_letter_code
_entity_poly.pdbx_strand_id
1 'polypeptide(L)'
;MRARSYAGAVGLIVALALGAACSNSHRPAAAPLPGSGATVNAPRGQVSEPDTAGDIPDTQAFVAFTAPDGSFTVEIPEGWARTDSPGGVTFSDNFNSVAVESRTGTAPTVESVRSTELPAMAAADASLNSADVATVDRAAGQAILTTFQRNSAPNPVTGKIVPQAVERYEFFRTGHTVVLTLAGPVGADNVDPWRKVTDSFRWLP
;
A
#
# COMPACT_ATOMS: atom_id res chain seq x y z
N MET A 1 33.83 24.96 -30.37
CA MET A 1 35.02 25.57 -29.71
C MET A 1 34.83 25.54 -28.19
N ARG A 2 35.89 24.98 -27.54
CA ARG A 2 36.24 24.96 -26.10
C ARG A 2 35.51 23.98 -25.19
N ALA A 3 36.15 22.83 -25.11
CA ALA A 3 36.15 21.93 -23.97
C ALA A 3 36.78 22.59 -22.72
N ARG A 4 36.30 22.24 -21.52
CA ARG A 4 37.07 22.38 -20.28
C ARG A 4 36.89 21.12 -19.43
N SER A 5 37.92 20.32 -19.45
CA SER A 5 38.21 19.25 -18.51
C SER A 5 38.69 19.86 -17.19
N TYR A 6 38.28 19.31 -16.06
CA TYR A 6 38.98 19.40 -14.77
C TYR A 6 39.10 18.02 -14.18
N ALA A 7 40.33 17.57 -14.09
CA ALA A 7 40.78 16.41 -13.35
C ALA A 7 41.47 16.87 -12.04
N GLY A 8 41.49 16.03 -11.03
CA GLY A 8 42.32 16.13 -9.81
C GLY A 8 41.46 15.84 -8.56
N ALA A 9 41.86 15.11 -7.55
CA ALA A 9 43.03 14.25 -7.25
C ALA A 9 42.66 13.55 -5.91
N VAL A 10 43.00 12.31 -5.84
CA VAL A 10 43.45 11.42 -4.75
C VAL A 10 43.65 12.05 -3.37
N GLY A 11 43.10 11.39 -2.34
CA GLY A 11 43.41 11.59 -0.93
C GLY A 11 43.09 10.34 -0.10
N LEU A 12 44.06 9.44 0.00
CA LEU A 12 44.09 8.24 0.83
C LEU A 12 44.56 8.63 2.24
N ILE A 13 43.79 8.33 3.28
CA ILE A 13 44.30 8.31 4.66
C ILE A 13 43.82 7.03 5.35
N VAL A 14 44.79 6.17 5.64
CA VAL A 14 44.71 4.99 6.50
C VAL A 14 45.06 5.44 7.92
N ALA A 15 44.27 5.04 8.90
CA ALA A 15 44.69 5.04 10.30
C ALA A 15 44.17 3.77 10.99
N LEU A 16 45.12 2.86 11.24
CA LEU A 16 44.98 1.74 12.17
C LEU A 16 45.08 2.25 13.61
N ALA A 17 44.25 1.74 14.50
CA ALA A 17 44.54 1.68 15.93
C ALA A 17 44.04 0.35 16.51
N LEU A 18 45.01 -0.49 16.87
CA LEU A 18 44.85 -1.68 17.71
C LEU A 18 44.75 -1.24 19.18
N GLY A 19 43.87 -1.90 19.95
CA GLY A 19 43.84 -1.81 21.39
C GLY A 19 43.33 -3.10 21.98
N ALA A 20 44.22 -3.86 22.63
CA ALA A 20 44.02 -5.19 23.17
C ALA A 20 43.54 -5.19 24.64
N ALA A 21 42.81 -6.26 24.99
CA ALA A 21 42.83 -7.05 26.23
C ALA A 21 42.40 -6.42 27.57
N CYS A 22 41.50 -7.08 28.29
CA CYS A 22 41.84 -7.88 29.48
C CYS A 22 40.63 -8.69 29.97
N SER A 23 40.93 -9.94 30.21
CA SER A 23 40.16 -10.97 30.89
C SER A 23 39.81 -10.61 32.36
N ASN A 24 38.73 -11.09 32.87
CA ASN A 24 38.67 -11.62 34.24
C ASN A 24 37.58 -12.67 34.41
N SER A 25 38.07 -13.88 34.64
CA SER A 25 37.35 -15.05 35.05
C SER A 25 37.05 -14.96 36.57
N HIS A 26 35.82 -15.19 36.97
CA HIS A 26 35.56 -15.76 38.30
C HIS A 26 34.25 -16.59 38.24
N ARG A 27 34.46 -17.89 38.32
CA ARG A 27 33.43 -18.89 38.64
C ARG A 27 33.65 -19.27 40.11
N PRO A 28 32.61 -19.45 40.91
CA PRO A 28 32.49 -20.67 41.69
C PRO A 28 31.20 -21.41 41.39
N ALA A 29 31.36 -22.73 41.50
CA ALA A 29 30.33 -23.73 41.41
C ALA A 29 29.55 -23.85 42.74
N ALA A 30 28.31 -24.33 42.68
CA ALA A 30 27.80 -25.43 43.48
C ALA A 30 26.28 -25.53 43.42
N ALA A 31 25.84 -26.58 43.00
CA ALA A 31 25.09 -27.75 43.54
C ALA A 31 23.55 -27.68 43.39
N PRO A 32 22.90 -28.84 43.19
CA PRO A 32 21.58 -28.98 42.61
C PRO A 32 20.50 -29.22 43.66
N LEU A 33 19.24 -28.84 43.36
CA LEU A 33 18.07 -29.39 44.04
C LEU A 33 16.94 -29.68 43.06
N PRO A 34 16.20 -30.76 43.28
CA PRO A 34 15.11 -31.19 42.42
C PRO A 34 13.79 -30.55 42.83
N GLY A 35 12.98 -30.20 41.87
CA GLY A 35 11.63 -29.73 42.17
C GLY A 35 10.78 -29.72 40.92
N SER A 36 10.07 -30.79 40.71
CA SER A 36 8.74 -30.97 40.09
C SER A 36 8.15 -29.85 39.25
N GLY A 37 7.96 -30.18 38.01
CA GLY A 37 6.83 -30.01 37.14
C GLY A 37 5.78 -28.93 37.43
N ALA A 38 5.76 -27.93 36.54
CA ALA A 38 4.55 -27.33 36.01
C ALA A 38 4.88 -26.79 34.63
N THR A 39 4.52 -27.52 33.62
CA THR A 39 4.42 -27.00 32.24
C THR A 39 3.31 -25.97 32.24
N VAL A 40 3.61 -24.73 32.54
CA VAL A 40 2.76 -23.60 32.19
C VAL A 40 2.97 -23.36 30.68
N ASN A 41 1.99 -23.83 29.94
CA ASN A 41 1.79 -23.38 28.55
C ASN A 41 1.50 -21.87 28.63
N ALA A 42 2.54 -21.05 28.60
CA ALA A 42 2.38 -19.62 28.34
C ALA A 42 1.77 -19.50 26.96
N PRO A 43 0.69 -18.73 26.76
CA PRO A 43 0.23 -18.41 25.43
C PRO A 43 1.41 -17.75 24.72
N ARG A 44 1.78 -18.28 23.54
CA ARG A 44 2.70 -17.59 22.64
C ARG A 44 2.11 -16.22 22.41
N GLY A 45 2.71 -15.20 23.01
CA GLY A 45 2.38 -13.82 22.68
C GLY A 45 2.49 -13.69 21.16
N GLN A 46 1.41 -13.25 20.54
CA GLN A 46 1.49 -12.75 19.19
C GLN A 46 2.55 -11.65 19.23
N VAL A 47 3.64 -11.88 18.55
CA VAL A 47 4.60 -10.83 18.26
C VAL A 47 3.83 -9.92 17.29
N SER A 48 3.29 -8.82 17.78
CA SER A 48 2.81 -7.76 16.90
C SER A 48 4.01 -7.33 16.10
N GLU A 49 3.99 -7.56 14.80
CA GLU A 49 4.96 -6.95 13.91
C GLU A 49 4.88 -5.43 14.10
N PRO A 50 6.02 -4.72 14.09
CA PRO A 50 5.98 -3.27 14.21
C PRO A 50 5.19 -2.69 13.04
N ASP A 51 4.11 -1.96 13.33
CA ASP A 51 3.30 -1.27 12.33
C ASP A 51 4.23 -0.42 11.46
N THR A 52 4.39 -0.83 10.22
CA THR A 52 5.13 -0.02 9.23
C THR A 52 4.31 1.23 8.95
N ALA A 53 4.96 2.38 8.86
CA ALA A 53 4.25 3.64 8.64
C ALA A 53 3.41 3.57 7.35
N GLY A 54 2.09 3.56 7.51
CA GLY A 54 1.11 3.44 6.42
C GLY A 54 0.40 2.09 6.33
N ASP A 55 0.69 1.14 7.21
CA ASP A 55 -0.08 -0.11 7.30
C ASP A 55 -1.50 0.21 7.79
N ILE A 56 -2.47 -0.44 7.18
CA ILE A 56 -3.86 -0.44 7.67
C ILE A 56 -3.93 -1.55 8.73
N PRO A 57 -4.27 -1.23 9.99
CA PRO A 57 -4.25 -2.22 11.06
C PRO A 57 -5.18 -3.41 10.78
N ASP A 58 -4.78 -4.63 11.18
CA ASP A 58 -5.62 -5.85 11.08
C ASP A 58 -6.96 -5.70 11.80
N THR A 59 -7.00 -4.85 12.83
CA THR A 59 -8.21 -4.56 13.61
C THR A 59 -9.11 -3.50 12.96
N GLN A 60 -8.72 -2.97 11.77
CA GLN A 60 -9.53 -1.97 11.06
C GLN A 60 -10.93 -2.51 10.79
N ALA A 61 -11.94 -1.81 11.28
CA ALA A 61 -13.33 -2.07 10.94
C ALA A 61 -13.65 -1.52 9.54
N PHE A 62 -14.62 -2.15 8.87
CA PHE A 62 -15.07 -1.75 7.54
C PHE A 62 -16.58 -1.54 7.58
N VAL A 63 -17.07 -0.54 6.84
CA VAL A 63 -18.48 -0.17 6.73
C VAL A 63 -18.90 -0.10 5.27
N ALA A 64 -20.12 -0.48 4.98
CA ALA A 64 -20.64 -0.46 3.63
C ALA A 64 -20.87 0.98 3.13
N PHE A 65 -20.28 1.29 1.99
CA PHE A 65 -20.64 2.43 1.16
C PHE A 65 -21.53 1.95 0.02
N THR A 66 -22.70 2.58 -0.13
CA THR A 66 -23.59 2.36 -1.26
C THR A 66 -23.55 3.59 -2.17
N ALA A 67 -23.43 3.35 -3.46
CA ALA A 67 -23.47 4.42 -4.46
C ALA A 67 -24.77 5.23 -4.33
N PRO A 68 -24.75 6.57 -4.55
CA PRO A 68 -25.93 7.40 -4.42
C PRO A 68 -27.09 6.99 -5.34
N ASP A 69 -26.78 6.39 -6.49
CA ASP A 69 -27.75 5.86 -7.46
C ASP A 69 -28.20 4.42 -7.15
N GLY A 70 -27.69 3.81 -6.09
CA GLY A 70 -28.02 2.45 -5.69
C GLY A 70 -27.44 1.36 -6.60
N SER A 71 -26.51 1.66 -7.49
CA SER A 71 -26.02 0.70 -8.50
C SER A 71 -25.03 -0.34 -7.95
N PHE A 72 -24.31 -0.03 -6.88
CA PHE A 72 -23.35 -0.92 -6.25
C PHE A 72 -23.12 -0.61 -4.78
N THR A 73 -22.46 -1.52 -4.10
CA THR A 73 -21.93 -1.31 -2.73
C THR A 73 -20.50 -1.85 -2.63
N VAL A 74 -19.71 -1.26 -1.72
CA VAL A 74 -18.36 -1.68 -1.38
C VAL A 74 -18.07 -1.37 0.08
N GLU A 75 -17.29 -2.18 0.78
CA GLU A 75 -16.85 -1.88 2.14
C GLU A 75 -15.63 -0.95 2.13
N ILE A 76 -15.67 0.07 2.99
CA ILE A 76 -14.64 1.09 3.14
C ILE A 76 -14.15 1.07 4.59
N PRO A 77 -12.86 1.30 4.87
CA PRO A 77 -12.38 1.39 6.24
C PRO A 77 -13.13 2.44 7.04
N GLU A 78 -13.64 2.05 8.21
CA GLU A 78 -14.40 2.92 9.10
C GLU A 78 -13.53 4.06 9.63
N GLY A 79 -14.11 5.25 9.73
CA GLY A 79 -13.45 6.43 10.29
C GLY A 79 -12.58 7.22 9.29
N TRP A 80 -12.40 6.73 8.06
CA TRP A 80 -11.65 7.47 7.05
C TRP A 80 -12.39 8.74 6.61
N ALA A 81 -11.62 9.81 6.39
CA ALA A 81 -12.16 11.07 5.91
C ALA A 81 -12.73 10.92 4.50
N ARG A 82 -13.97 11.38 4.31
CA ARG A 82 -14.67 11.34 3.01
C ARG A 82 -14.54 12.68 2.29
N THR A 83 -14.20 12.63 1.00
CA THR A 83 -14.20 13.77 0.09
C THR A 83 -14.98 13.41 -1.17
N ASP A 84 -16.05 14.15 -1.45
CA ASP A 84 -16.86 13.97 -2.66
C ASP A 84 -16.26 14.79 -3.82
N SER A 85 -16.34 14.24 -5.03
CA SER A 85 -15.91 14.88 -6.28
C SER A 85 -16.92 14.60 -7.40
N PRO A 86 -16.92 15.35 -8.50
CA PRO A 86 -17.74 15.04 -9.65
C PRO A 86 -17.43 13.63 -10.18
N GLY A 87 -18.44 12.73 -10.13
CA GLY A 87 -18.31 11.34 -10.60
C GLY A 87 -17.70 10.36 -9.62
N GLY A 88 -17.39 10.77 -8.36
CA GLY A 88 -16.78 9.84 -7.42
C GLY A 88 -16.68 10.35 -5.98
N VAL A 89 -16.10 9.52 -5.15
CA VAL A 89 -15.81 9.80 -3.73
C VAL A 89 -14.45 9.20 -3.37
N THR A 90 -13.71 9.87 -2.51
CA THR A 90 -12.45 9.36 -1.96
C THR A 90 -12.57 9.28 -0.44
N PHE A 91 -12.16 8.14 0.11
CA PHE A 91 -11.98 7.93 1.54
C PHE A 91 -10.49 7.86 1.81
N SER A 92 -10.00 8.57 2.82
CA SER A 92 -8.57 8.63 3.10
C SER A 92 -8.26 8.74 4.57
N ASP A 93 -7.15 8.14 4.97
CA ASP A 93 -6.48 8.33 6.25
C ASP A 93 -4.97 8.39 6.03
N ASN A 94 -4.33 9.44 6.55
CA ASN A 94 -2.91 9.71 6.33
C ASN A 94 -2.54 9.68 4.82
N PHE A 95 -1.74 8.68 4.41
CA PHE A 95 -1.34 8.47 3.01
C PHE A 95 -2.07 7.31 2.34
N ASN A 96 -3.02 6.68 3.04
CA ASN A 96 -3.88 5.65 2.47
C ASN A 96 -5.14 6.26 1.87
N SER A 97 -5.63 5.71 0.78
CA SER A 97 -6.90 6.12 0.19
C SER A 97 -7.60 5.00 -0.57
N VAL A 98 -8.93 5.07 -0.59
CA VAL A 98 -9.81 4.32 -1.47
C VAL A 98 -10.66 5.33 -2.24
N ALA A 99 -10.43 5.47 -3.53
CA ALA A 99 -11.28 6.27 -4.40
C ALA A 99 -12.25 5.36 -5.16
N VAL A 100 -13.49 5.80 -5.27
CA VAL A 100 -14.57 5.09 -5.95
C VAL A 100 -15.16 6.02 -7.00
N GLU A 101 -15.07 5.63 -8.27
CA GLU A 101 -15.58 6.41 -9.39
C GLU A 101 -16.56 5.56 -10.21
N SER A 102 -17.57 6.20 -10.82
CA SER A 102 -18.49 5.53 -11.72
C SER A 102 -18.51 6.26 -13.06
N ARG A 103 -18.48 5.50 -14.15
CA ARG A 103 -18.53 6.02 -15.51
C ARG A 103 -19.35 5.11 -16.42
N THR A 104 -19.89 5.67 -17.49
CA THR A 104 -20.57 4.91 -18.56
C THR A 104 -19.63 4.76 -19.76
N GLY A 105 -19.79 3.69 -20.50
CA GLY A 105 -18.99 3.45 -21.70
C GLY A 105 -18.91 1.97 -22.10
N THR A 106 -17.92 1.66 -22.90
CA THR A 106 -17.62 0.28 -23.32
C THR A 106 -16.86 -0.46 -22.22
N ALA A 107 -16.92 -1.80 -22.24
CA ALA A 107 -16.17 -2.63 -21.31
C ALA A 107 -14.65 -2.34 -21.43
N PRO A 108 -13.96 -2.09 -20.32
CA PRO A 108 -12.51 -1.97 -20.33
C PRO A 108 -11.86 -3.32 -20.68
N THR A 109 -10.75 -3.26 -21.39
CA THR A 109 -9.91 -4.41 -21.72
C THR A 109 -8.47 -4.10 -21.35
N VAL A 110 -7.64 -5.12 -21.15
CA VAL A 110 -6.20 -4.92 -20.92
C VAL A 110 -5.59 -4.06 -22.02
N GLU A 111 -6.00 -4.28 -23.29
CA GLU A 111 -5.51 -3.51 -24.43
C GLU A 111 -5.95 -2.04 -24.39
N SER A 112 -7.25 -1.77 -24.14
CA SER A 112 -7.75 -0.39 -24.06
C SER A 112 -7.12 0.40 -22.91
N VAL A 113 -6.91 -0.25 -21.77
CA VAL A 113 -6.25 0.38 -20.62
C VAL A 113 -4.79 0.68 -20.95
N ARG A 114 -4.04 -0.27 -21.51
CA ARG A 114 -2.63 -0.09 -21.88
C ARG A 114 -2.42 0.96 -22.97
N SER A 115 -3.28 0.99 -23.98
CA SER A 115 -3.10 1.87 -25.14
C SER A 115 -3.70 3.28 -24.97
N THR A 116 -4.67 3.44 -24.07
CA THR A 116 -5.42 4.69 -23.95
C THR A 116 -5.42 5.25 -22.52
N GLU A 117 -5.86 4.47 -21.52
CA GLU A 117 -6.04 5.02 -20.17
C GLU A 117 -4.70 5.26 -19.47
N LEU A 118 -3.81 4.28 -19.51
CA LEU A 118 -2.50 4.38 -18.84
C LEU A 118 -1.65 5.55 -19.41
N PRO A 119 -1.55 5.77 -20.72
CA PRO A 119 -0.90 6.97 -21.25
C PRO A 119 -1.56 8.28 -20.81
N ALA A 120 -2.89 8.33 -20.72
CA ALA A 120 -3.61 9.51 -20.23
C ALA A 120 -3.33 9.76 -18.75
N MET A 121 -3.29 8.72 -17.92
CA MET A 121 -2.92 8.81 -16.50
C MET A 121 -1.47 9.30 -16.34
N ALA A 122 -0.53 8.76 -17.12
CA ALA A 122 0.88 9.18 -17.07
C ALA A 122 1.08 10.62 -17.56
N ALA A 123 0.27 11.10 -18.51
CA ALA A 123 0.27 12.50 -18.94
C ALA A 123 -0.28 13.45 -17.85
N ALA A 124 -1.23 12.98 -17.04
CA ALA A 124 -1.80 13.74 -15.93
C ALA A 124 -0.93 13.72 -14.67
N ASP A 125 -0.16 12.65 -14.45
CA ASP A 125 0.73 12.49 -13.32
C ASP A 125 2.11 12.00 -13.78
N ALA A 126 3.05 12.92 -13.90
CA ALA A 126 4.41 12.64 -14.35
C ALA A 126 5.23 11.75 -13.36
N SER A 127 4.73 11.53 -12.15
CA SER A 127 5.38 10.63 -11.17
C SER A 127 4.95 9.17 -11.34
N LEU A 128 3.94 8.88 -12.18
CA LEU A 128 3.48 7.52 -12.45
C LEU A 128 4.57 6.68 -13.11
N ASN A 129 4.85 5.53 -12.53
CA ASN A 129 5.87 4.61 -13.00
C ASN A 129 5.54 3.15 -12.64
N SER A 130 6.34 2.20 -13.12
CA SER A 130 6.24 0.77 -12.78
C SER A 130 4.85 0.18 -13.03
N ALA A 131 4.16 0.61 -14.10
CA ALA A 131 2.79 0.19 -14.37
C ALA A 131 2.71 -1.21 -15.01
N ASP A 132 1.74 -2.00 -14.55
CA ASP A 132 1.30 -3.24 -15.20
C ASP A 132 -0.23 -3.30 -15.26
N VAL A 133 -0.75 -4.04 -16.24
CA VAL A 133 -2.20 -4.21 -16.46
C VAL A 133 -2.50 -5.68 -16.67
N ALA A 134 -3.45 -6.21 -15.92
CA ALA A 134 -3.87 -7.61 -15.99
C ALA A 134 -5.39 -7.76 -15.81
N THR A 135 -5.91 -8.90 -16.19
CA THR A 135 -7.26 -9.32 -15.80
C THR A 135 -7.17 -10.13 -14.51
N VAL A 136 -8.04 -9.85 -13.56
CA VAL A 136 -8.10 -10.56 -12.27
C VAL A 136 -9.53 -10.94 -11.93
N ASP A 137 -9.68 -12.03 -11.18
CA ASP A 137 -10.96 -12.45 -10.63
C ASP A 137 -11.14 -11.88 -9.22
N ARG A 138 -12.34 -11.32 -8.95
CA ARG A 138 -12.80 -10.87 -7.65
C ARG A 138 -14.19 -11.44 -7.37
N ALA A 139 -14.68 -11.30 -6.15
CA ALA A 139 -15.96 -11.86 -5.76
C ALA A 139 -17.16 -11.35 -6.60
N ALA A 140 -17.08 -10.15 -7.16
CA ALA A 140 -18.10 -9.58 -8.06
C ALA A 140 -17.93 -9.98 -9.54
N GLY A 141 -16.94 -10.80 -9.87
CA GLY A 141 -16.57 -11.18 -11.21
C GLY A 141 -15.20 -10.67 -11.64
N GLN A 142 -14.94 -10.73 -12.93
CA GLN A 142 -13.69 -10.31 -13.52
C GLN A 142 -13.55 -8.78 -13.52
N ALA A 143 -12.34 -8.31 -13.23
CA ALA A 143 -11.98 -6.89 -13.29
C ALA A 143 -10.67 -6.70 -14.06
N ILE A 144 -10.44 -5.51 -14.62
CA ILE A 144 -9.13 -5.10 -15.09
C ILE A 144 -8.40 -4.45 -13.91
N LEU A 145 -7.24 -4.99 -13.58
CA LEU A 145 -6.35 -4.43 -12.57
C LEU A 145 -5.19 -3.70 -13.25
N THR A 146 -5.00 -2.44 -12.85
CA THR A 146 -3.79 -1.68 -13.16
C THR A 146 -3.03 -1.43 -11.86
N THR A 147 -1.80 -1.92 -11.76
CA THR A 147 -0.89 -1.60 -10.66
C THR A 147 0.13 -0.58 -11.13
N PHE A 148 0.50 0.36 -10.28
CA PHE A 148 1.53 1.34 -10.58
C PHE A 148 2.06 1.98 -9.29
N GLN A 149 3.11 2.78 -9.42
CA GLN A 149 3.59 3.67 -8.36
C GLN A 149 3.46 5.12 -8.79
N ARG A 150 3.25 6.01 -7.82
CA ARG A 150 3.22 7.46 -8.00
C ARG A 150 3.63 8.18 -6.71
N ASN A 151 3.77 9.48 -6.76
CA ASN A 151 3.87 10.29 -5.55
C ASN A 151 2.47 10.62 -5.00
N SER A 152 2.35 10.69 -3.67
CA SER A 152 1.14 11.21 -3.04
C SER A 152 0.96 12.69 -3.34
N ALA A 153 -0.26 13.20 -3.18
CA ALA A 153 -0.44 14.63 -2.96
C ALA A 153 0.35 15.07 -1.70
N PRO A 154 0.80 16.32 -1.61
CA PRO A 154 1.38 16.85 -0.38
C PRO A 154 0.39 16.73 0.77
N ASN A 155 0.84 16.20 1.90
CA ASN A 155 0.03 16.18 3.12
C ASN A 155 -0.34 17.63 3.50
N PRO A 156 -1.62 17.94 3.74
CA PRO A 156 -2.07 19.32 3.92
C PRO A 156 -1.51 20.02 5.18
N VAL A 157 -1.03 19.23 6.16
CA VAL A 157 -0.47 19.76 7.41
C VAL A 157 1.05 19.87 7.34
N THR A 158 1.72 18.84 6.83
CA THR A 158 3.18 18.71 6.88
C THR A 158 3.87 19.03 5.55
N GLY A 159 3.12 19.10 4.44
CA GLY A 159 3.66 19.22 3.10
C GLY A 159 4.40 17.95 2.60
N LYS A 160 4.45 16.89 3.42
CA LYS A 160 5.19 15.66 3.08
C LYS A 160 4.56 14.97 1.89
N ILE A 161 5.39 14.52 0.96
CA ILE A 161 5.05 13.68 -0.18
C ILE A 161 5.73 12.33 0.04
N VAL A 162 5.01 11.24 -0.24
CA VAL A 162 5.54 9.87 -0.12
C VAL A 162 5.29 9.10 -1.43
N PRO A 163 6.19 8.19 -1.83
CA PRO A 163 5.90 7.23 -2.88
C PRO A 163 4.72 6.33 -2.46
N GLN A 164 3.76 6.14 -3.36
CA GLN A 164 2.60 5.28 -3.15
C GLN A 164 2.64 4.10 -4.12
N ALA A 165 2.29 2.92 -3.62
CA ALA A 165 1.78 1.82 -4.42
C ALA A 165 0.30 2.02 -4.67
N VAL A 166 -0.16 1.71 -5.88
CA VAL A 166 -1.56 1.88 -6.29
C VAL A 166 -2.07 0.64 -6.99
N GLU A 167 -3.27 0.22 -6.62
CA GLU A 167 -4.06 -0.78 -7.31
C GLU A 167 -5.37 -0.14 -7.80
N ARG A 168 -5.63 -0.21 -9.10
CA ARG A 168 -6.81 0.36 -9.74
C ARG A 168 -7.58 -0.77 -10.41
N TYR A 169 -8.78 -1.05 -9.89
CA TYR A 169 -9.69 -2.10 -10.36
C TYR A 169 -10.84 -1.48 -11.14
N GLU A 170 -11.12 -2.02 -12.31
CA GLU A 170 -12.25 -1.62 -13.15
C GLU A 170 -13.24 -2.78 -13.28
N PHE A 171 -14.36 -2.66 -12.60
CA PHE A 171 -15.49 -3.59 -12.67
C PHE A 171 -16.48 -3.09 -13.72
N PHE A 172 -16.93 -3.97 -14.62
CA PHE A 172 -17.86 -3.60 -15.68
C PHE A 172 -19.12 -4.45 -15.65
N ARG A 173 -20.27 -3.79 -15.78
CA ARG A 173 -21.56 -4.44 -15.98
C ARG A 173 -22.48 -3.55 -16.83
N THR A 174 -22.99 -4.07 -17.95
CA THR A 174 -24.06 -3.45 -18.76
C THR A 174 -23.87 -1.96 -19.07
N GLY A 175 -22.69 -1.61 -19.59
CA GLY A 175 -22.37 -0.23 -19.99
C GLY A 175 -21.91 0.69 -18.84
N HIS A 176 -21.77 0.17 -17.64
CA HIS A 176 -21.29 0.89 -16.46
C HIS A 176 -19.97 0.31 -15.97
N THR A 177 -19.00 1.17 -15.75
CA THR A 177 -17.72 0.82 -15.12
C THR A 177 -17.65 1.48 -13.75
N VAL A 178 -17.38 0.70 -12.72
CA VAL A 178 -16.97 1.21 -11.40
C VAL A 178 -15.48 1.00 -11.26
N VAL A 179 -14.78 2.06 -10.86
CA VAL A 179 -13.35 2.08 -10.66
C VAL A 179 -13.06 2.22 -9.18
N LEU A 180 -12.35 1.25 -8.60
CA LEU A 180 -11.80 1.33 -7.26
C LEU A 180 -10.30 1.58 -7.38
N THR A 181 -9.82 2.71 -6.84
CA THR A 181 -8.39 3.03 -6.79
C THR A 181 -7.94 3.05 -5.34
N LEU A 182 -7.09 2.10 -4.97
CA LEU A 182 -6.52 1.97 -3.64
C LEU A 182 -5.07 2.43 -3.70
N ALA A 183 -4.66 3.28 -2.77
CA ALA A 183 -3.30 3.79 -2.70
C ALA A 183 -2.82 3.81 -1.25
N GLY A 184 -1.54 3.50 -1.06
CA GLY A 184 -0.87 3.53 0.23
C GLY A 184 0.64 3.71 0.05
N PRO A 185 1.40 4.04 1.11
CA PRO A 185 2.84 4.16 1.04
C PRO A 185 3.51 2.89 0.48
N VAL A 186 4.54 3.05 -0.33
CA VAL A 186 5.34 1.90 -0.79
C VAL A 186 5.98 1.23 0.42
N GLY A 187 5.82 -0.10 0.52
CA GLY A 187 6.33 -0.90 1.62
C GLY A 187 5.35 -1.10 2.77
N ALA A 188 4.17 -0.45 2.75
CA ALA A 188 3.09 -0.75 3.67
C ALA A 188 2.48 -2.13 3.35
N ASP A 189 2.14 -2.91 4.38
CA ASP A 189 1.46 -4.20 4.23
C ASP A 189 -0.07 -3.99 4.20
N ASN A 190 -0.56 -3.61 3.03
CA ASN A 190 -1.99 -3.36 2.80
C ASN A 190 -2.67 -4.44 1.93
N VAL A 191 -2.03 -5.58 1.70
CA VAL A 191 -2.55 -6.63 0.80
C VAL A 191 -3.91 -7.15 1.26
N ASP A 192 -4.04 -7.53 2.52
CA ASP A 192 -5.28 -8.09 3.06
C ASP A 192 -6.39 -7.05 3.19
N PRO A 193 -6.16 -5.84 3.73
CA PRO A 193 -7.14 -4.76 3.70
C PRO A 193 -7.65 -4.40 2.30
N TRP A 194 -6.75 -4.30 1.32
CA TRP A 194 -7.14 -4.00 -0.07
C TRP A 194 -7.93 -5.13 -0.71
N ARG A 195 -7.55 -6.38 -0.44
CA ARG A 195 -8.33 -7.54 -0.88
C ARG A 195 -9.73 -7.50 -0.28
N LYS A 196 -9.86 -7.18 1.01
CA LYS A 196 -11.17 -7.07 1.68
C LYS A 196 -12.05 -6.02 1.02
N VAL A 197 -11.52 -4.83 0.73
CA VAL A 197 -12.26 -3.79 -0.02
C VAL A 197 -12.70 -4.33 -1.38
N THR A 198 -11.80 -4.85 -2.19
CA THR A 198 -12.08 -5.24 -3.57
C THR A 198 -12.98 -6.49 -3.67
N ASP A 199 -12.88 -7.43 -2.73
CA ASP A 199 -13.76 -8.60 -2.64
C ASP A 199 -15.13 -8.28 -2.04
N SER A 200 -15.27 -7.16 -1.33
CA SER A 200 -16.57 -6.69 -0.82
C SER A 200 -17.47 -6.05 -1.89
N PHE A 201 -16.88 -5.61 -3.00
CA PHE A 201 -17.62 -4.98 -4.08
C PHE A 201 -18.76 -5.87 -4.58
N ARG A 202 -19.96 -5.28 -4.73
CA ARG A 202 -21.16 -5.96 -5.24
C ARG A 202 -21.97 -5.01 -6.10
N TRP A 203 -22.39 -5.48 -7.26
CA TRP A 203 -23.42 -4.82 -8.03
C TRP A 203 -24.77 -5.03 -7.34
N LEU A 204 -25.53 -3.98 -7.22
CA LEU A 204 -26.92 -4.06 -6.76
C LEU A 204 -27.88 -4.26 -7.96
N PRO A 205 -29.10 -4.77 -7.72
CA PRO A 205 -30.10 -5.03 -8.76
C PRO A 205 -30.51 -3.80 -9.56
#